data_6c6e3e4c87697b1cce1a75f4e3b6366e
#
_entry.id   6c6e3e4c87697b1cce1a75f4e3b6366e
#
_cell.length_a   1.000
_cell.length_b   1.000
_cell.length_c   1.000
_cell.angle_alpha   90.00
_cell.angle_beta   90.00
_cell.angle_gamma   90.00
#
_symmetry.space_group_name_H-M   'P 1'
#
loop_
_entity.id
_entity.type
_entity.pdbx_description
1 polymer ?
#
loop_
_entity_poly.entity_id
_entity_poly.type
_entity_poly.pdbx_seq_one_letter_code
_entity_poly.pdbx_strand_id
1 'polypeptide(L)'
;MEKLPTQIFKFAQVFSTSHKRDIEKIFSDNEFETKNSLPILTWDFIYRDIVNTARANDLTSPSMDMGALWTARGVIIEGILYVFMMKRRFEDVIDKYEKHHYLTCIARSKNSHLNGKEDNKLSTELFNDLDDDELSNSQIEQAKKLLGNHYNSIDEIRVVTFDKKTKEVTVNQVNAFCEFIDAVNITEFDFSELEEDGRENSPEKPLVALKSGVQKQLESQMHVSLPFEKREENGK
;
A
#
# COMPACT_ATOMS: atom_id res chain seq x y z
N MET A 1 -10.00 7.74 18.27
CA MET A 1 -8.63 7.56 17.69
C MET A 1 -7.76 8.73 18.08
N GLU A 2 -6.49 8.51 18.41
CA GLU A 2 -5.52 9.59 18.60
C GLU A 2 -5.34 10.41 17.32
N LYS A 3 -4.80 11.64 17.47
CA LYS A 3 -4.55 12.53 16.32
C LYS A 3 -3.69 11.79 15.28
N LEU A 4 -4.16 11.72 14.04
CA LEU A 4 -3.42 11.08 12.94
C LEU A 4 -2.16 11.89 12.59
N PRO A 5 -1.03 11.22 12.28
CA PRO A 5 0.16 11.89 11.76
C PRO A 5 -0.15 12.61 10.45
N THR A 6 0.36 13.81 10.29
CA THR A 6 0.10 14.64 9.10
C THR A 6 0.52 13.96 7.80
N GLN A 7 1.58 13.14 7.87
CA GLN A 7 2.11 12.42 6.71
C GLN A 7 1.09 11.47 6.07
N ILE A 8 0.12 10.90 6.86
CA ILE A 8 -0.83 9.93 6.31
C ILE A 8 -1.75 10.52 5.23
N PHE A 9 -2.03 11.82 5.29
CA PHE A 9 -2.87 12.50 4.31
C PHE A 9 -2.25 12.52 2.90
N LYS A 10 -0.90 12.55 2.79
CA LYS A 10 -0.20 12.43 1.50
C LYS A 10 -0.45 11.06 0.86
N PHE A 11 -0.52 10.01 1.68
CA PHE A 11 -0.84 8.66 1.20
C PHE A 11 -2.31 8.49 0.83
N ALA A 12 -3.23 9.22 1.48
CA ALA A 12 -4.64 9.25 1.09
C ALA A 12 -4.79 9.77 -0.34
N GLN A 13 -4.13 10.87 -0.68
CA GLN A 13 -4.14 11.45 -2.01
C GLN A 13 -3.60 10.47 -3.05
N VAL A 14 -2.43 9.86 -2.78
CA VAL A 14 -1.82 8.86 -3.67
C VAL A 14 -2.74 7.66 -3.86
N PHE A 15 -3.32 7.15 -2.78
CA PHE A 15 -4.18 5.96 -2.81
C PHE A 15 -5.49 6.19 -3.59
N SER A 16 -6.02 7.42 -3.57
CA SER A 16 -7.22 7.78 -4.34
C SER A 16 -6.95 8.14 -5.80
N THR A 17 -5.69 8.27 -6.20
CA THR A 17 -5.30 8.64 -7.56
C THR A 17 -5.69 7.55 -8.57
N SER A 18 -6.23 7.98 -9.71
CA SER A 18 -6.61 7.07 -10.79
C SER A 18 -5.46 6.85 -11.78
N HIS A 19 -5.02 5.61 -11.93
CA HIS A 19 -4.00 5.18 -12.90
C HIS A 19 -4.59 4.71 -14.23
N LYS A 20 -5.87 5.01 -14.50
CA LYS A 20 -6.58 4.47 -15.66
C LYS A 20 -5.87 4.77 -16.98
N ARG A 21 -5.38 5.99 -17.17
CA ARG A 21 -4.69 6.40 -18.41
C ARG A 21 -3.38 5.66 -18.63
N ASP A 22 -2.58 5.50 -17.58
CA ASP A 22 -1.28 4.80 -17.65
C ASP A 22 -1.50 3.32 -17.98
N ILE A 23 -2.50 2.72 -17.35
CA ILE A 23 -2.86 1.32 -17.60
C ILE A 23 -3.41 1.13 -19.01
N GLU A 24 -4.31 1.99 -19.47
CA GLU A 24 -4.83 1.95 -20.84
C GLU A 24 -3.72 2.08 -21.88
N LYS A 25 -2.72 2.93 -21.61
CA LYS A 25 -1.53 3.05 -22.45
C LYS A 25 -0.74 1.75 -22.51
N ILE A 26 -0.47 1.08 -21.35
CA ILE A 26 0.23 -0.21 -21.34
C ILE A 26 -0.54 -1.26 -22.17
N PHE A 27 -1.86 -1.32 -22.05
CA PHE A 27 -2.68 -2.26 -22.82
C PHE A 27 -2.62 -1.97 -24.32
N SER A 28 -2.65 -0.69 -24.72
CA SER A 28 -2.55 -0.28 -26.10
C SER A 28 -1.16 -0.54 -26.68
N ASP A 29 -0.09 -0.13 -25.96
CA ASP A 29 1.29 -0.23 -26.46
C ASP A 29 1.76 -1.70 -26.61
N ASN A 30 1.14 -2.63 -25.87
CA ASN A 30 1.45 -4.06 -25.90
C ASN A 30 0.37 -4.91 -26.61
N GLU A 31 -0.63 -4.29 -27.22
CA GLU A 31 -1.72 -4.96 -27.96
C GLU A 31 -2.40 -6.10 -27.18
N PHE A 32 -2.59 -5.90 -25.85
CA PHE A 32 -3.22 -6.93 -25.02
C PHE A 32 -4.67 -7.16 -25.39
N GLU A 33 -5.01 -8.39 -25.77
CA GLU A 33 -6.38 -8.78 -26.13
C GLU A 33 -7.31 -8.90 -24.92
N THR A 34 -6.75 -9.15 -23.71
CA THR A 34 -7.52 -9.36 -22.48
C THR A 34 -7.11 -8.39 -21.39
N LYS A 35 -8.01 -8.13 -20.43
CA LYS A 35 -7.78 -7.25 -19.28
C LYS A 35 -7.55 -8.01 -17.96
N ASN A 36 -7.11 -9.26 -18.03
CA ASN A 36 -6.93 -10.10 -16.83
C ASN A 36 -5.89 -9.55 -15.85
N SER A 37 -4.85 -8.86 -16.36
CA SER A 37 -3.82 -8.21 -15.54
C SER A 37 -4.22 -6.85 -14.95
N LEU A 38 -5.39 -6.31 -15.32
CA LEU A 38 -5.84 -4.99 -14.87
C LEU A 38 -5.84 -4.80 -13.35
N PRO A 39 -6.34 -5.75 -12.53
CA PRO A 39 -6.31 -5.58 -11.07
C PRO A 39 -4.89 -5.55 -10.52
N ILE A 40 -4.00 -6.38 -11.04
CA ILE A 40 -2.58 -6.46 -10.61
C ILE A 40 -1.88 -5.16 -10.97
N LEU A 41 -1.95 -4.73 -12.22
CA LEU A 41 -1.35 -3.47 -12.68
C LEU A 41 -1.85 -2.26 -11.87
N THR A 42 -3.15 -2.23 -11.54
CA THR A 42 -3.70 -1.16 -10.70
C THR A 42 -2.99 -1.08 -9.36
N TRP A 43 -2.78 -2.22 -8.69
CA TRP A 43 -2.07 -2.27 -7.42
C TRP A 43 -0.58 -1.98 -7.55
N ASP A 44 0.07 -2.42 -8.62
CA ASP A 44 1.48 -2.12 -8.87
C ASP A 44 1.71 -0.61 -9.00
N PHE A 45 0.83 0.11 -9.69
CA PHE A 45 0.89 1.57 -9.76
C PHE A 45 0.65 2.23 -8.40
N ILE A 46 -0.38 1.80 -7.66
CA ILE A 46 -0.67 2.32 -6.31
C ILE A 46 0.53 2.09 -5.39
N TYR A 47 1.08 0.89 -5.34
CA TYR A 47 2.23 0.58 -4.49
C TYR A 47 3.50 1.30 -4.92
N ARG A 48 3.73 1.47 -6.22
CA ARG A 48 4.83 2.31 -6.72
C ARG A 48 4.74 3.73 -6.14
N ASP A 49 3.57 4.33 -6.20
CA ASP A 49 3.38 5.70 -5.76
C ASP A 49 3.43 5.82 -4.24
N ILE A 50 2.91 4.83 -3.48
CA ILE A 50 3.10 4.73 -2.03
C ILE A 50 4.58 4.67 -1.66
N VAL A 51 5.37 3.79 -2.33
CA VAL A 51 6.81 3.67 -2.08
C VAL A 51 7.56 4.96 -2.40
N ASN A 52 7.22 5.62 -3.51
CA ASN A 52 7.83 6.88 -3.90
C ASN A 52 7.52 8.00 -2.89
N THR A 53 6.26 8.06 -2.42
CA THR A 53 5.84 9.03 -1.39
C THR A 53 6.53 8.76 -0.06
N ALA A 54 6.65 7.49 0.35
CA ALA A 54 7.38 7.11 1.55
C ALA A 54 8.85 7.56 1.46
N ARG A 55 9.51 7.25 0.35
CA ARG A 55 10.91 7.65 0.11
C ARG A 55 11.10 9.17 0.13
N ALA A 56 10.18 9.92 -0.48
CA ALA A 56 10.23 11.39 -0.51
C ALA A 56 10.02 12.04 0.86
N ASN A 57 9.51 11.30 1.84
CA ASN A 57 9.27 11.76 3.21
C ASN A 57 10.14 11.04 4.25
N ASP A 58 11.21 10.35 3.83
CA ASP A 58 12.14 9.58 4.68
C ASP A 58 11.42 8.53 5.57
N LEU A 59 10.33 7.95 5.05
CA LEU A 59 9.55 6.94 5.72
C LEU A 59 9.88 5.53 5.20
N THR A 60 9.75 4.54 6.08
CA THR A 60 9.94 3.13 5.74
C THR A 60 8.67 2.57 5.11
N SER A 61 8.81 1.90 3.95
CA SER A 61 7.72 1.17 3.29
C SER A 61 8.06 -0.32 3.22
N PRO A 62 7.63 -1.12 4.20
CA PRO A 62 7.88 -2.56 4.21
C PRO A 62 7.19 -3.27 3.05
N SER A 63 7.85 -4.31 2.57
CA SER A 63 7.29 -5.26 1.60
C SER A 63 6.76 -6.47 2.36
N MET A 64 5.52 -6.83 2.13
CA MET A 64 4.87 -8.00 2.72
C MET A 64 4.61 -9.00 1.61
N ASP A 65 5.44 -10.06 1.55
CA ASP A 65 5.31 -11.12 0.55
C ASP A 65 4.25 -12.12 0.99
N MET A 66 3.18 -12.21 0.22
CA MET A 66 2.03 -13.08 0.47
C MET A 66 1.99 -14.29 -0.47
N GLY A 67 3.13 -14.66 -1.00
CA GLY A 67 3.31 -15.80 -1.89
C GLY A 67 3.61 -15.40 -3.34
N ALA A 68 3.60 -16.37 -4.24
CA ALA A 68 4.14 -16.23 -5.60
C ALA A 68 3.47 -15.14 -6.48
N LEU A 69 2.25 -14.73 -6.15
CA LEU A 69 1.45 -13.85 -7.00
C LEU A 69 1.16 -12.48 -6.40
N TRP A 70 1.45 -12.25 -5.13
CA TRP A 70 1.04 -11.02 -4.47
C TRP A 70 2.02 -10.53 -3.42
N THR A 71 2.42 -9.28 -3.55
CA THR A 71 3.21 -8.56 -2.56
C THR A 71 2.49 -7.28 -2.21
N ALA A 72 2.17 -7.06 -0.93
CA ALA A 72 1.61 -5.81 -0.47
C ALA A 72 2.70 -4.85 0.00
N ARG A 73 2.38 -3.56 0.01
CA ARG A 73 3.20 -2.50 0.58
C ARG A 73 2.42 -1.77 1.66
N GLY A 74 3.11 -1.46 2.74
CA GLY A 74 2.62 -0.55 3.77
C GLY A 74 3.54 0.64 3.94
N VAL A 75 3.25 1.50 4.89
CA VAL A 75 4.14 2.57 5.34
C VAL A 75 4.16 2.60 6.86
N ILE A 76 5.34 2.80 7.46
CA ILE A 76 5.49 2.93 8.91
C ILE A 76 5.64 4.42 9.22
N ILE A 77 4.75 4.93 10.07
CA ILE A 77 4.77 6.30 10.57
C ILE A 77 4.62 6.21 12.10
N GLU A 78 5.60 6.71 12.84
CA GLU A 78 5.58 6.76 14.32
C GLU A 78 5.27 5.40 14.98
N GLY A 79 5.86 4.31 14.48
CA GLY A 79 5.64 2.95 14.98
C GLY A 79 4.33 2.29 14.51
N ILE A 80 3.48 3.00 13.78
CA ILE A 80 2.24 2.47 13.24
C ILE A 80 2.44 2.04 11.80
N LEU A 81 2.10 0.80 11.49
CA LEU A 81 2.05 0.28 10.12
C LEU A 81 0.70 0.60 9.49
N TYR A 82 0.70 1.41 8.47
CA TYR A 82 -0.48 1.66 7.63
C TYR A 82 -0.45 0.73 6.42
N VAL A 83 -1.49 -0.08 6.26
CA VAL A 83 -1.70 -0.95 5.09
C VAL A 83 -2.86 -0.43 4.26
N PHE A 84 -2.81 -0.66 2.95
CA PHE A 84 -3.77 -0.09 1.99
C PHE A 84 -4.66 -1.19 1.42
N MET A 85 -5.97 -0.99 1.45
CA MET A 85 -6.96 -1.96 1.01
C MET A 85 -8.20 -1.29 0.43
N MET A 86 -8.84 -1.88 -0.59
CA MET A 86 -10.17 -1.42 -1.00
C MET A 86 -11.17 -1.69 0.11
N LYS A 87 -12.07 -0.74 0.38
CA LYS A 87 -13.07 -0.81 1.47
C LYS A 87 -13.84 -2.13 1.47
N ARG A 88 -14.37 -2.54 0.33
CA ARG A 88 -15.08 -3.82 0.21
C ARG A 88 -14.25 -5.03 0.66
N ARG A 89 -12.95 -5.06 0.30
CA ARG A 89 -12.08 -6.18 0.71
C ARG A 89 -11.81 -6.16 2.21
N PHE A 90 -11.67 -4.99 2.78
CA PHE A 90 -11.53 -4.80 4.23
C PHE A 90 -12.77 -5.32 4.97
N GLU A 91 -13.97 -4.91 4.54
CA GLU A 91 -15.25 -5.40 5.08
C GLU A 91 -15.34 -6.94 4.97
N ASP A 92 -15.02 -7.52 3.80
CA ASP A 92 -15.00 -8.98 3.61
C ASP A 92 -14.05 -9.70 4.59
N VAL A 93 -12.89 -9.13 4.91
CA VAL A 93 -11.91 -9.72 5.85
C VAL A 93 -12.43 -9.68 7.27
N ILE A 94 -13.05 -8.58 7.67
CA ILE A 94 -13.63 -8.42 9.01
C ILE A 94 -14.83 -9.34 9.19
N ASP A 95 -15.81 -9.25 8.28
CA ASP A 95 -17.10 -9.96 8.41
C ASP A 95 -16.94 -11.47 8.41
N LYS A 96 -15.94 -11.98 7.65
CA LYS A 96 -15.69 -13.43 7.54
C LYS A 96 -14.62 -13.93 8.51
N TYR A 97 -13.96 -13.01 9.22
CA TYR A 97 -12.79 -13.32 10.05
C TYR A 97 -11.83 -14.28 9.34
N GLU A 98 -11.22 -13.82 8.25
CA GLU A 98 -10.29 -14.64 7.46
C GLU A 98 -9.00 -14.91 8.26
N LYS A 99 -8.97 -16.01 9.03
CA LYS A 99 -7.93 -16.36 10.02
C LYS A 99 -6.49 -16.30 9.48
N HIS A 100 -6.30 -16.63 8.21
CA HIS A 100 -4.98 -16.64 7.56
C HIS A 100 -4.72 -15.44 6.67
N HIS A 101 -5.60 -14.44 6.67
CA HIS A 101 -5.35 -13.20 5.96
C HIS A 101 -4.23 -12.42 6.64
N TYR A 102 -3.33 -11.80 5.86
CA TYR A 102 -2.18 -11.08 6.40
C TYR A 102 -2.56 -10.00 7.43
N LEU A 103 -3.67 -9.28 7.18
CA LEU A 103 -4.18 -8.28 8.11
C LEU A 103 -4.50 -8.91 9.47
N THR A 104 -5.22 -10.04 9.48
CA THR A 104 -5.59 -10.75 10.71
C THR A 104 -4.35 -11.22 11.48
N CYS A 105 -3.37 -11.77 10.78
CA CYS A 105 -2.11 -12.22 11.40
C CYS A 105 -1.33 -11.05 12.03
N ILE A 106 -1.21 -9.92 11.32
CA ILE A 106 -0.49 -8.77 11.83
C ILE A 106 -1.27 -8.10 12.97
N ALA A 107 -2.60 -7.94 12.84
CA ALA A 107 -3.44 -7.37 13.89
C ALA A 107 -3.37 -8.23 15.18
N ARG A 108 -3.46 -9.56 15.07
CA ARG A 108 -3.29 -10.48 16.21
C ARG A 108 -1.98 -10.25 16.95
N SER A 109 -0.92 -10.00 16.19
CA SER A 109 0.42 -9.81 16.74
C SER A 109 0.66 -8.41 17.33
N LYS A 110 0.02 -7.37 16.79
CA LYS A 110 0.38 -5.97 17.08
C LYS A 110 -0.69 -5.17 17.79
N ASN A 111 -1.95 -5.55 17.69
CA ASN A 111 -3.08 -4.77 18.19
C ASN A 111 -3.70 -5.33 19.48
N SER A 112 -3.01 -6.24 20.19
CA SER A 112 -3.52 -6.85 21.44
C SER A 112 -3.82 -5.83 22.53
N HIS A 113 -3.10 -4.72 22.57
CA HIS A 113 -3.31 -3.61 23.51
C HIS A 113 -4.62 -2.82 23.24
N LEU A 114 -5.28 -3.09 22.13
CA LEU A 114 -6.55 -2.49 21.73
C LEU A 114 -7.76 -3.36 22.05
N ASN A 115 -7.56 -4.58 22.53
CA ASN A 115 -8.68 -5.46 22.92
C ASN A 115 -9.51 -4.82 24.04
N GLY A 116 -10.84 -4.94 23.93
CA GLY A 116 -11.79 -4.35 24.89
C GLY A 116 -12.06 -2.85 24.66
N LYS A 117 -11.54 -2.25 23.58
CA LYS A 117 -11.82 -0.85 23.19
C LYS A 117 -12.88 -0.74 22.10
N GLU A 118 -13.35 -1.87 21.57
CA GLU A 118 -14.40 -1.95 20.56
C GLU A 118 -15.73 -1.38 21.10
N ASP A 119 -16.40 -0.61 20.27
CA ASP A 119 -17.70 0.03 20.56
C ASP A 119 -18.84 -0.98 20.48
N ASN A 120 -18.77 -2.10 21.20
CA ASN A 120 -19.91 -2.95 21.52
C ASN A 120 -19.83 -4.45 21.35
N LYS A 121 -20.22 -5.03 22.35
CA LYS A 121 -21.55 -5.51 22.81
C LYS A 121 -22.01 -6.90 22.35
N LEU A 122 -21.43 -7.55 21.31
CA LEU A 122 -21.96 -8.84 20.87
C LEU A 122 -20.90 -9.89 20.51
N SER A 123 -19.65 -9.49 20.32
CA SER A 123 -18.65 -10.39 19.72
C SER A 123 -17.75 -11.12 20.71
N THR A 124 -17.49 -10.54 21.86
CA THR A 124 -16.47 -11.06 22.78
C THR A 124 -16.85 -12.42 23.42
N GLU A 125 -18.14 -12.71 23.59
CA GLU A 125 -18.57 -13.96 24.19
C GLU A 125 -18.56 -15.16 23.23
N LEU A 126 -18.74 -14.91 21.93
CA LEU A 126 -18.81 -15.98 20.92
C LEU A 126 -17.43 -16.47 20.46
N PHE A 127 -16.37 -15.69 20.66
CA PHE A 127 -15.03 -16.01 20.17
C PHE A 127 -14.02 -16.38 21.26
N ASN A 128 -14.35 -16.23 22.53
CA ASN A 128 -13.49 -16.65 23.64
C ASN A 128 -13.20 -18.17 23.67
N ASP A 129 -14.08 -18.98 23.10
CA ASP A 129 -13.84 -20.42 22.93
C ASP A 129 -12.94 -20.80 21.78
N LEU A 130 -12.54 -19.79 20.95
CA LEU A 130 -11.67 -19.96 19.78
C LEU A 130 -10.25 -19.42 20.01
N ASP A 131 -9.89 -19.10 21.22
CA ASP A 131 -8.50 -18.78 21.56
C ASP A 131 -7.68 -20.08 21.61
N ASP A 132 -7.60 -20.70 20.44
CA ASP A 132 -6.67 -21.78 20.19
C ASP A 132 -5.27 -21.16 20.22
N ASP A 133 -4.55 -21.39 21.29
CA ASP A 133 -3.16 -20.92 21.48
C ASP A 133 -2.29 -21.29 20.28
N GLU A 134 -2.57 -22.42 19.65
CA GLU A 134 -1.85 -22.90 18.48
C GLU A 134 -2.13 -22.02 17.25
N LEU A 135 -3.39 -21.64 17.01
CA LEU A 135 -3.76 -20.72 15.94
C LEU A 135 -3.15 -19.32 16.17
N SER A 136 -3.23 -18.81 17.40
CA SER A 136 -2.66 -17.53 17.78
C SER A 136 -1.15 -17.50 17.54
N ASN A 137 -0.42 -18.53 17.98
CA ASN A 137 1.02 -18.65 17.76
C ASN A 137 1.36 -18.72 16.26
N SER A 138 0.59 -19.49 15.47
CA SER A 138 0.75 -19.59 14.02
C SER A 138 0.58 -18.23 13.33
N GLN A 139 -0.43 -17.44 13.72
CA GLN A 139 -0.67 -16.09 13.18
C GLN A 139 0.47 -15.14 13.53
N ILE A 140 0.98 -15.17 14.76
CA ILE A 140 2.11 -14.34 15.19
C ILE A 140 3.38 -14.70 14.40
N GLU A 141 3.68 -15.97 14.21
CA GLU A 141 4.83 -16.41 13.41
C GLU A 141 4.69 -15.98 11.93
N GLN A 142 3.47 -16.05 11.37
CA GLN A 142 3.21 -15.55 10.04
C GLN A 142 3.40 -14.03 9.95
N ALA A 143 2.97 -13.27 10.95
CA ALA A 143 3.20 -11.84 11.04
C ALA A 143 4.70 -11.50 11.08
N LYS A 144 5.49 -12.23 11.87
CA LYS A 144 6.96 -12.07 11.91
C LYS A 144 7.59 -12.33 10.55
N LYS A 145 7.16 -13.38 9.87
CA LYS A 145 7.65 -13.71 8.53
C LYS A 145 7.30 -12.62 7.51
N LEU A 146 6.08 -12.09 7.53
CA LEU A 146 5.60 -11.05 6.62
C LEU A 146 6.34 -9.73 6.81
N LEU A 147 6.58 -9.34 8.06
CA LEU A 147 7.18 -8.05 8.40
C LEU A 147 8.72 -8.10 8.46
N GLY A 148 9.30 -9.30 8.60
CA GLY A 148 10.75 -9.50 8.61
C GLY A 148 11.46 -8.58 9.61
N ASN A 149 12.47 -7.86 9.13
CA ASN A 149 13.28 -6.96 9.97
C ASN A 149 12.49 -5.78 10.56
N HIS A 150 11.32 -5.47 10.00
CA HIS A 150 10.47 -4.37 10.49
C HIS A 150 9.55 -4.77 11.63
N TYR A 151 9.45 -6.07 11.94
CA TYR A 151 8.52 -6.57 12.94
C TYR A 151 8.63 -5.85 14.29
N ASN A 152 9.85 -5.64 14.79
CA ASN A 152 10.08 -5.03 16.10
C ASN A 152 9.91 -3.50 16.13
N SER A 153 9.88 -2.84 14.99
CA SER A 153 9.68 -1.39 14.88
C SER A 153 8.21 -1.01 14.69
N ILE A 154 7.31 -1.99 14.71
CA ILE A 154 5.87 -1.79 14.53
C ILE A 154 5.19 -2.10 15.85
N ASP A 155 4.43 -1.15 16.37
CA ASP A 155 3.66 -1.26 17.60
C ASP A 155 2.18 -1.53 17.34
N GLU A 156 1.63 -0.97 16.26
CA GLU A 156 0.21 -1.05 15.88
C GLU A 156 0.08 -1.18 14.36
N ILE A 157 -1.02 -1.79 13.89
CA ILE A 157 -1.44 -1.75 12.48
C ILE A 157 -2.74 -0.97 12.33
N ARG A 158 -2.83 -0.13 11.30
CA ARG A 158 -4.05 0.54 10.85
C ARG A 158 -4.30 0.28 9.38
N VAL A 159 -5.56 0.33 8.97
CA VAL A 159 -5.95 0.04 7.59
C VAL A 159 -6.47 1.29 6.91
N VAL A 160 -5.78 1.72 5.87
CA VAL A 160 -6.24 2.80 5.00
C VAL A 160 -7.12 2.19 3.92
N THR A 161 -8.39 2.54 3.91
CA THR A 161 -9.35 2.02 2.93
C THR A 161 -9.76 3.08 1.93
N PHE A 162 -10.01 2.67 0.68
CA PHE A 162 -10.56 3.50 -0.37
C PHE A 162 -11.88 2.91 -0.88
N ASP A 163 -12.94 3.73 -0.84
CA ASP A 163 -14.22 3.40 -1.44
C ASP A 163 -14.31 3.95 -2.86
N LYS A 164 -14.38 3.07 -3.85
CA LYS A 164 -14.47 3.48 -5.27
C LYS A 164 -15.76 4.21 -5.61
N LYS A 165 -16.84 4.00 -4.83
CA LYS A 165 -18.16 4.60 -5.08
C LYS A 165 -18.22 6.02 -4.55
N THR A 166 -17.91 6.21 -3.27
CA THR A 166 -17.95 7.52 -2.59
C THR A 166 -16.68 8.32 -2.79
N LYS A 167 -15.58 7.68 -3.23
CA LYS A 167 -14.22 8.26 -3.33
C LYS A 167 -13.60 8.60 -1.98
N GLU A 168 -14.14 8.07 -0.92
CA GLU A 168 -13.64 8.31 0.43
C GLU A 168 -12.41 7.47 0.74
N VAL A 169 -11.47 8.10 1.42
CA VAL A 169 -10.32 7.45 2.06
C VAL A 169 -10.50 7.52 3.56
N THR A 170 -10.39 6.37 4.22
CA THR A 170 -10.62 6.26 5.66
C THR A 170 -9.48 5.49 6.31
N VAL A 171 -8.99 5.99 7.44
CA VAL A 171 -8.09 5.23 8.32
C VAL A 171 -8.92 4.49 9.35
N ASN A 172 -8.81 3.17 9.36
CA ASN A 172 -9.56 2.30 10.27
C ASN A 172 -8.62 1.71 11.31
N GLN A 173 -9.07 1.68 12.56
CA GLN A 173 -8.43 1.00 13.68
C GLN A 173 -9.20 -0.27 14.02
N VAL A 174 -8.48 -1.36 14.20
CA VAL A 174 -9.04 -2.66 14.57
C VAL A 174 -8.27 -3.23 15.75
N ASN A 175 -8.90 -4.11 16.56
CA ASN A 175 -8.23 -4.84 17.63
C ASN A 175 -7.47 -6.09 17.11
N ALA A 176 -6.93 -6.90 18.00
CA ALA A 176 -6.22 -8.13 17.64
C ALA A 176 -7.07 -9.19 16.93
N PHE A 177 -8.39 -9.12 17.03
CA PHE A 177 -9.34 -10.01 16.36
C PHE A 177 -9.89 -9.41 15.04
N CYS A 178 -9.31 -8.29 14.58
CA CYS A 178 -9.82 -7.50 13.46
C CYS A 178 -11.23 -6.95 13.69
N GLU A 179 -11.68 -6.82 14.93
CA GLU A 179 -12.92 -6.13 15.24
C GLU A 179 -12.71 -4.63 15.11
N PHE A 180 -13.70 -3.98 14.54
CA PHE A 180 -13.67 -2.54 14.28
C PHE A 180 -13.73 -1.76 15.60
N ILE A 181 -12.84 -0.77 15.75
CA ILE A 181 -12.80 0.12 16.90
C ILE A 181 -13.25 1.52 16.51
N ASP A 182 -12.59 2.10 15.51
CA ASP A 182 -12.78 3.51 15.15
C ASP A 182 -12.33 3.77 13.72
N ALA A 183 -12.85 4.85 13.12
CA ALA A 183 -12.45 5.28 11.77
C ALA A 183 -12.40 6.80 11.64
N VAL A 184 -11.42 7.29 10.91
CA VAL A 184 -11.30 8.71 10.56
C VAL A 184 -11.30 8.85 9.05
N ASN A 185 -12.24 9.63 8.51
CA ASN A 185 -12.24 10.01 7.11
C ASN A 185 -11.14 11.04 6.87
N ILE A 186 -10.28 10.79 5.89
CA ILE A 186 -9.13 11.62 5.52
C ILE A 186 -9.17 12.04 4.04
N THR A 187 -10.35 11.99 3.42
CA THR A 187 -10.53 12.28 1.99
C THR A 187 -10.21 13.71 1.63
N GLU A 188 -10.69 14.63 2.43
CA GLU A 188 -10.53 16.08 2.23
C GLU A 188 -9.66 16.63 3.36
N PHE A 189 -8.35 16.67 3.12
CA PHE A 189 -7.44 17.37 4.01
C PHE A 189 -6.96 18.65 3.33
N ASP A 190 -7.26 19.79 3.96
CA ASP A 190 -6.75 21.07 3.52
C ASP A 190 -5.29 21.24 4.01
N PHE A 191 -4.36 21.12 3.09
CA PHE A 191 -2.94 21.30 3.40
C PHE A 191 -2.57 22.74 3.74
N SER A 192 -3.46 23.73 3.54
CA SER A 192 -3.20 25.13 3.86
C SER A 192 -3.01 25.39 5.36
N GLU A 193 -3.58 24.54 6.22
CA GLU A 193 -3.39 24.63 7.67
C GLU A 193 -2.00 24.14 8.16
N LEU A 194 -1.19 23.51 7.31
CA LEU A 194 0.11 22.96 7.70
C LEU A 194 1.29 23.87 7.42
N GLU A 195 1.10 24.98 6.72
CA GLU A 195 2.18 25.90 6.36
C GLU A 195 2.51 26.93 7.44
N GLU A 196 1.77 26.99 8.55
CA GLU A 196 1.97 27.99 9.61
C GLU A 196 3.07 27.66 10.63
N ASP A 197 3.72 26.50 10.59
CA ASP A 197 4.85 26.19 11.47
C ASP A 197 6.19 26.20 10.69
N GLY A 198 6.67 27.39 10.44
CA GLY A 198 8.10 27.74 10.32
C GLY A 198 8.87 27.12 9.17
N ARG A 199 8.70 27.61 7.93
CA ARG A 199 9.81 27.66 6.96
C ARG A 199 9.86 29.02 6.28
N GLU A 200 10.91 29.77 6.62
CA GLU A 200 11.42 30.87 5.80
C GLU A 200 11.67 30.43 4.37
N ASN A 201 11.33 31.31 3.47
CA ASN A 201 11.51 31.28 2.02
C ASN A 201 12.79 30.54 1.56
N SER A 202 12.61 29.38 0.94
CA SER A 202 13.58 28.85 -0.01
C SER A 202 12.93 28.85 -1.40
N PRO A 203 13.61 29.37 -2.44
CA PRO A 203 13.04 29.52 -3.76
C PRO A 203 12.74 28.13 -4.36
N GLU A 204 11.55 28.00 -4.97
CA GLU A 204 11.10 26.85 -5.73
C GLU A 204 12.17 26.35 -6.69
N LYS A 205 12.74 25.18 -6.40
CA LYS A 205 13.50 24.44 -7.42
C LYS A 205 12.49 23.60 -8.21
N PRO A 206 12.44 23.75 -9.53
CA PRO A 206 11.55 22.95 -10.36
C PRO A 206 11.88 21.47 -10.23
N LEU A 207 10.86 20.65 -10.02
CA LEU A 207 10.92 19.19 -10.02
C LEU A 207 11.62 18.69 -11.29
N VAL A 208 12.83 18.19 -11.09
CA VAL A 208 13.58 17.31 -12.00
C VAL A 208 13.46 17.63 -13.50
N ALA A 209 14.22 18.62 -13.94
CA ALA A 209 14.68 18.64 -15.34
C ALA A 209 15.81 17.58 -15.45
N LEU A 210 15.59 16.56 -16.28
CA LEU A 210 16.65 15.64 -16.69
C LEU A 210 17.84 16.45 -17.21
N LYS A 211 18.99 16.29 -16.58
CA LYS A 211 20.22 16.99 -17.03
C LYS A 211 20.43 16.64 -18.49
N SER A 212 20.60 17.64 -19.33
CA SER A 212 20.78 17.55 -20.80
C SER A 212 21.92 16.59 -21.25
N GLY A 213 22.79 16.17 -20.34
CA GLY A 213 23.82 15.18 -20.57
C GLY A 213 23.31 13.72 -20.66
N VAL A 214 22.22 13.38 -19.95
CA VAL A 214 21.65 12.02 -19.96
C VAL A 214 20.84 11.80 -21.23
N GLN A 215 20.18 12.82 -21.74
CA GLN A 215 19.41 12.77 -22.98
C GLN A 215 20.31 12.50 -24.19
N LYS A 216 21.48 13.14 -24.26
CA LYS A 216 22.48 12.91 -25.31
C LYS A 216 23.11 11.50 -25.24
N GLN A 217 23.24 10.90 -24.06
CA GLN A 217 23.75 9.53 -23.90
C GLN A 217 22.74 8.48 -24.34
N LEU A 218 21.43 8.69 -24.10
CA LEU A 218 20.36 7.82 -24.58
C LEU A 218 20.22 7.86 -26.10
N GLU A 219 20.29 9.04 -26.70
CA GLU A 219 20.22 9.21 -28.16
C GLU A 219 21.43 8.59 -28.88
N SER A 220 22.63 8.63 -28.28
CA SER A 220 23.82 7.98 -28.85
C SER A 220 23.82 6.45 -28.75
N GLN A 221 23.06 5.86 -27.83
CA GLN A 221 22.93 4.40 -27.70
C GLN A 221 21.84 3.81 -28.59
N MET A 222 20.92 4.61 -29.11
CA MET A 222 19.87 4.13 -30.04
C MET A 222 20.31 4.07 -31.51
N HIS A 223 21.55 4.46 -31.83
CA HIS A 223 22.11 4.37 -33.19
C HIS A 223 23.06 3.18 -33.42
N VAL A 224 22.87 2.06 -32.72
CA VAL A 224 23.54 0.82 -33.09
C VAL A 224 22.66 0.08 -34.09
N SER A 225 22.93 0.31 -35.36
CA SER A 225 22.36 -0.46 -36.46
C SER A 225 22.85 -1.91 -36.37
N LEU A 226 21.94 -2.84 -36.16
CA LEU A 226 22.21 -4.26 -36.31
C LEU A 226 22.46 -4.58 -37.80
N PRO A 227 23.54 -5.28 -38.17
CA PRO A 227 23.74 -5.71 -39.53
C PRO A 227 22.73 -6.81 -39.88
N PHE A 228 21.89 -6.56 -40.87
CA PHE A 228 21.07 -7.58 -41.50
C PHE A 228 21.99 -8.53 -42.30
N GLU A 229 22.21 -9.76 -41.85
CA GLU A 229 22.74 -10.84 -42.68
C GLU A 229 21.66 -11.27 -43.68
N LYS A 230 21.90 -11.00 -44.97
CA LYS A 230 21.18 -11.61 -46.06
C LYS A 230 21.47 -13.10 -46.13
N ARG A 231 20.47 -13.93 -45.82
CA ARG A 231 20.51 -15.37 -46.21
C ARG A 231 20.34 -15.44 -47.73
N GLU A 232 21.40 -15.90 -48.41
CA GLU A 232 21.30 -16.34 -49.80
C GLU A 232 20.51 -17.66 -49.87
N GLU A 233 19.40 -17.63 -50.59
CA GLU A 233 18.74 -18.84 -51.07
C GLU A 233 19.60 -19.48 -52.17
N ASN A 234 20.26 -20.59 -51.84
CA ASN A 234 20.78 -21.48 -52.86
C ASN A 234 19.74 -22.57 -53.13
N GLY A 235 19.06 -22.45 -54.27
CA GLY A 235 18.29 -23.52 -54.86
C GLY A 235 19.17 -24.61 -55.43
N LYS A 236 18.80 -25.81 -55.14
CA LYS A 236 18.80 -26.97 -56.05
C LYS A 236 17.81 -28.00 -55.54
#